data_f77516ae42d73edcfa525ff2b76e5d8e
#
_entry.id   f77516ae42d73edcfa525ff2b76e5d8e
#
_cell.length_a   1.000
_cell.length_b   1.000
_cell.length_c   1.000
_cell.angle_alpha   90.00
_cell.angle_beta   90.00
_cell.angle_gamma   90.00
#
_symmetry.space_group_name_H-M   'P 1'
#
loop_
_entity.id
_entity.type
_entity.pdbx_description
1 polymer ?
#
loop_
_entity_poly.entity_id
_entity_poly.type
_entity_poly.pdbx_seq_one_letter_code
_entity_poly.pdbx_strand_id
1 'polypeptide(L)'
;MAQLSSLGHLTMLADFQMPVAVDDHDRKLLSDVAEYGWHIPHIFADESGPCYSFSVGFYLKFGHPEILLMGLSQPIAQKFINLIGGHLMTGRVFRPRERTDVLAEGFSCDFIPIAIQHYQYYLGYDVWFYRSLKQPFPALQLVWPDKQGRFPWESDYDQRFFSLQKLLDVA
;
A
#
# COMPACT_ATOMS: atom_id res chain seq x y z
N MET A 1 10.93 21.75 6.95
CA MET A 1 11.04 20.62 5.98
C MET A 1 9.71 20.07 5.48
N ALA A 2 8.60 20.22 6.19
CA ALA A 2 7.27 19.73 5.74
C ALA A 2 6.67 20.51 4.53
N GLN A 3 7.00 21.78 4.36
CA GLN A 3 6.45 22.62 3.27
C GLN A 3 6.99 22.29 1.87
N LEU A 4 8.23 21.79 1.75
CA LEU A 4 8.82 21.41 0.46
C LEU A 4 8.24 20.10 -0.11
N SER A 5 7.81 19.18 0.76
CA SER A 5 7.15 17.93 0.32
C SER A 5 5.73 18.18 -0.17
N SER A 6 5.02 19.14 0.40
CA SER A 6 3.66 19.53 0.01
C SER A 6 3.61 20.19 -1.38
N LEU A 7 4.56 21.06 -1.69
CA LEU A 7 4.65 21.72 -3.01
C LEU A 7 5.00 20.71 -4.12
N GLY A 8 5.93 19.79 -3.86
CA GLY A 8 6.28 18.73 -4.79
C GLY A 8 5.11 17.79 -5.09
N HIS A 9 4.34 17.43 -4.09
CA HIS A 9 3.14 16.61 -4.23
C HIS A 9 2.06 17.30 -5.07
N LEU A 10 1.73 18.55 -4.78
CA LEU A 10 0.77 19.33 -5.55
C LEU A 10 1.18 19.46 -7.02
N THR A 11 2.49 19.62 -7.30
CA THR A 11 3.00 19.70 -8.67
C THR A 11 2.86 18.36 -9.39
N MET A 12 3.12 17.23 -8.71
CA MET A 12 2.98 15.90 -9.29
C MET A 12 1.52 15.52 -9.57
N LEU A 13 0.58 16.01 -8.77
CA LEU A 13 -0.86 15.79 -8.96
C LEU A 13 -1.51 16.81 -9.91
N ALA A 14 -0.78 17.81 -10.43
CA ALA A 14 -1.33 18.84 -11.32
C ALA A 14 -2.00 18.26 -12.58
N ASP A 15 -1.54 17.10 -13.04
CA ASP A 15 -2.09 16.39 -14.20
C ASP A 15 -3.12 15.30 -13.82
N PHE A 16 -3.39 15.11 -12.52
CA PHE A 16 -4.32 14.06 -12.08
C PHE A 16 -5.74 14.34 -12.58
N GLN A 17 -6.33 13.35 -13.21
CA GLN A 17 -7.72 13.35 -13.63
C GLN A 17 -8.39 12.07 -13.11
N MET A 18 -9.51 12.24 -12.41
CA MET A 18 -10.30 11.12 -11.93
C MET A 18 -10.69 10.21 -13.11
N PRO A 19 -10.41 8.92 -13.07
CA PRO A 19 -10.80 8.03 -14.16
C PRO A 19 -12.32 7.88 -14.24
N VAL A 20 -12.80 7.49 -15.42
CA VAL A 20 -14.21 7.17 -15.64
C VAL A 20 -14.44 5.70 -15.34
N ALA A 21 -15.41 5.41 -14.48
CA ALA A 21 -15.82 4.05 -14.15
C ALA A 21 -16.47 3.36 -15.36
N VAL A 22 -16.06 2.10 -15.61
CA VAL A 22 -16.66 1.27 -16.67
C VAL A 22 -17.52 0.15 -16.11
N ASP A 23 -17.33 -0.22 -14.85
CA ASP A 23 -18.10 -1.27 -14.17
C ASP A 23 -18.46 -0.90 -12.72
N ASP A 24 -19.08 -1.82 -12.00
CA ASP A 24 -19.51 -1.61 -10.60
C ASP A 24 -18.32 -1.57 -9.63
N HIS A 25 -17.23 -2.29 -9.89
CA HIS A 25 -16.02 -2.24 -9.10
C HIS A 25 -15.38 -0.86 -9.18
N ASP A 26 -15.23 -0.31 -10.37
CA ASP A 26 -14.72 1.03 -10.59
C ASP A 26 -15.57 2.06 -9.86
N ARG A 27 -16.93 1.96 -10.02
CA ARG A 27 -17.87 2.86 -9.32
C ARG A 27 -17.69 2.81 -7.80
N LYS A 28 -17.56 1.61 -7.24
CA LYS A 28 -17.35 1.42 -5.81
C LYS A 28 -16.03 2.04 -5.36
N LEU A 29 -14.93 1.79 -6.10
CA LEU A 29 -13.62 2.37 -5.81
C LEU A 29 -13.68 3.90 -5.80
N LEU A 30 -14.22 4.50 -6.85
CA LEU A 30 -14.31 5.96 -6.95
C LEU A 30 -15.20 6.57 -5.86
N SER A 31 -16.33 5.90 -5.53
CA SER A 31 -17.20 6.31 -4.43
C SER A 31 -16.48 6.29 -3.07
N ASP A 32 -15.73 5.21 -2.78
CA ASP A 32 -14.99 5.09 -1.51
C ASP A 32 -13.88 6.14 -1.40
N VAL A 33 -13.15 6.38 -2.48
CA VAL A 33 -12.11 7.43 -2.51
C VAL A 33 -12.74 8.82 -2.28
N ALA A 34 -13.89 9.10 -2.88
CA ALA A 34 -14.60 10.36 -2.70
C ALA A 34 -15.13 10.53 -1.27
N GLU A 35 -15.68 9.47 -0.67
CA GLU A 35 -16.34 9.51 0.64
C GLU A 35 -15.33 9.41 1.79
N TYR A 36 -14.42 8.42 1.74
CA TYR A 36 -13.50 8.11 2.83
C TYR A 36 -12.07 8.61 2.58
N GLY A 37 -11.71 8.83 1.32
CA GLY A 37 -10.38 9.26 0.87
C GLY A 37 -9.50 8.13 0.36
N TRP A 38 -9.90 6.87 0.51
CA TRP A 38 -9.24 5.70 -0.06
C TRP A 38 -10.17 4.52 -0.19
N HIS A 39 -9.82 3.61 -1.09
CA HIS A 39 -10.42 2.28 -1.26
C HIS A 39 -9.40 1.19 -0.97
N ILE A 40 -9.85 -0.02 -0.62
CA ILE A 40 -8.97 -1.14 -0.30
C ILE A 40 -9.39 -2.37 -1.15
N PRO A 41 -8.80 -2.56 -2.32
CA PRO A 41 -8.96 -3.81 -3.06
C PRO A 41 -8.39 -4.99 -2.28
N HIS A 42 -9.03 -6.15 -2.39
CA HIS A 42 -8.53 -7.41 -1.87
C HIS A 42 -8.48 -8.44 -2.99
N ILE A 43 -7.31 -9.00 -3.24
CA ILE A 43 -7.08 -10.07 -4.21
C ILE A 43 -6.95 -11.38 -3.44
N PHE A 44 -7.83 -12.33 -3.74
CA PHE A 44 -7.82 -13.63 -3.08
C PHE A 44 -6.65 -14.49 -3.55
N ALA A 45 -6.19 -15.39 -2.68
CA ALA A 45 -5.15 -16.34 -3.05
C ALA A 45 -5.64 -17.27 -4.17
N ASP A 46 -4.76 -17.56 -5.09
CA ASP A 46 -4.97 -18.51 -6.18
C ASP A 46 -3.68 -19.28 -6.50
N GLU A 47 -3.64 -19.97 -7.64
CA GLU A 47 -2.44 -20.70 -8.10
C GLU A 47 -1.23 -19.80 -8.35
N SER A 48 -1.45 -18.50 -8.57
CA SER A 48 -0.40 -17.51 -8.85
C SER A 48 0.27 -16.96 -7.58
N GLY A 49 -0.38 -17.07 -6.41
CA GLY A 49 0.20 -16.59 -5.17
C GLY A 49 -0.78 -16.37 -4.01
N PRO A 50 -0.25 -15.85 -2.90
CA PRO A 50 -1.04 -15.56 -1.70
C PRO A 50 -1.98 -14.38 -1.93
N CYS A 51 -3.00 -14.27 -1.06
CA CYS A 51 -3.87 -13.10 -1.03
C CYS A 51 -3.09 -11.83 -0.69
N TYR A 52 -3.57 -10.70 -1.19
CA TYR A 52 -3.01 -9.39 -0.84
C TYR A 52 -4.07 -8.30 -0.92
N SER A 53 -3.81 -7.21 -0.20
CA SER A 53 -4.64 -6.01 -0.22
C SER A 53 -3.76 -4.79 -0.39
N PHE A 54 -4.32 -3.72 -0.94
CA PHE A 54 -3.60 -2.47 -1.10
C PHE A 54 -4.54 -1.27 -1.00
N SER A 55 -3.98 -0.10 -0.75
CA SER A 55 -4.73 1.16 -0.74
C SER A 55 -4.77 1.78 -2.13
N VAL A 56 -5.87 2.45 -2.46
CA VAL A 56 -5.98 3.34 -3.62
C VAL A 56 -6.49 4.68 -3.12
N GLY A 57 -5.70 5.73 -3.25
CA GLY A 57 -6.08 7.09 -2.83
C GLY A 57 -5.19 7.73 -1.77
N PHE A 58 -4.30 6.98 -1.11
CA PHE A 58 -3.37 7.57 -0.13
C PHE A 58 -2.45 8.60 -0.77
N TYR A 59 -1.96 8.33 -1.97
CA TYR A 59 -1.12 9.29 -2.68
C TYR A 59 -1.91 10.53 -3.08
N LEU A 60 -3.14 10.38 -3.58
CA LEU A 60 -4.00 11.50 -3.92
C LEU A 60 -4.32 12.38 -2.71
N LYS A 61 -4.71 11.78 -1.59
CA LYS A 61 -5.21 12.51 -0.42
C LYS A 61 -4.12 13.07 0.47
N PHE A 62 -3.04 12.29 0.70
CA PHE A 62 -2.03 12.61 1.70
C PHE A 62 -0.64 12.88 1.13
N GLY A 63 -0.40 12.62 -0.17
CA GLY A 63 0.95 12.59 -0.73
C GLY A 63 1.80 11.42 -0.20
N HIS A 64 1.19 10.47 0.47
CA HIS A 64 1.85 9.29 1.00
C HIS A 64 1.85 8.17 -0.04
N PRO A 65 2.92 7.35 -0.13
CA PRO A 65 2.90 6.17 -0.99
C PRO A 65 1.67 5.29 -0.74
N GLU A 66 1.16 4.65 -1.79
CA GLU A 66 0.17 3.59 -1.63
C GLU A 66 0.79 2.43 -0.85
N ILE A 67 -0.04 1.69 -0.11
CA ILE A 67 0.41 0.60 0.76
C ILE A 67 -0.16 -0.72 0.27
N LEU A 68 0.71 -1.69 0.05
CA LEU A 68 0.34 -3.08 -0.21
C LEU A 68 0.78 -3.97 0.96
N LEU A 69 -0.05 -4.92 1.34
CA LEU A 69 0.32 -5.99 2.24
C LEU A 69 -0.17 -7.35 1.72
N MET A 70 0.61 -8.38 1.96
CA MET A 70 0.46 -9.71 1.37
C MET A 70 0.35 -10.79 2.45
N GLY A 71 -0.40 -11.86 2.18
CA GLY A 71 -0.46 -13.04 3.02
C GLY A 71 -1.29 -12.94 4.30
N LEU A 72 -1.99 -11.83 4.52
CA LEU A 72 -2.93 -11.67 5.63
C LEU A 72 -4.38 -11.76 5.14
N SER A 73 -5.27 -12.30 5.98
CA SER A 73 -6.69 -12.39 5.63
C SER A 73 -7.30 -11.01 5.39
N GLN A 74 -8.32 -10.94 4.54
CA GLN A 74 -8.99 -9.68 4.19
C GLN A 74 -9.36 -8.81 5.40
N PRO A 75 -9.99 -9.32 6.48
CA PRO A 75 -10.33 -8.48 7.63
C PRO A 75 -9.09 -7.88 8.33
N ILE A 76 -8.00 -8.65 8.44
CA ILE A 76 -6.75 -8.18 9.03
C ILE A 76 -6.10 -7.12 8.15
N ALA A 77 -5.98 -7.40 6.84
CA ALA A 77 -5.40 -6.48 5.88
C ALA A 77 -6.16 -5.16 5.84
N GLN A 78 -7.49 -5.21 5.79
CA GLN A 78 -8.35 -4.04 5.82
C GLN A 78 -8.18 -3.22 7.11
N LYS A 79 -8.07 -3.91 8.25
CA LYS A 79 -7.81 -3.24 9.54
C LYS A 79 -6.47 -2.49 9.51
N PHE A 80 -5.39 -3.12 9.02
CA PHE A 80 -4.07 -2.50 8.96
C PHE A 80 -4.06 -1.27 8.02
N ILE A 81 -4.62 -1.39 6.82
CA ILE A 81 -4.65 -0.27 5.88
C ILE A 81 -5.50 0.89 6.44
N ASN A 82 -6.64 0.60 7.07
CA ASN A 82 -7.45 1.64 7.72
C ASN A 82 -6.74 2.30 8.90
N LEU A 83 -5.97 1.56 9.71
CA LEU A 83 -5.15 2.13 10.77
C LEU A 83 -4.07 3.06 10.21
N ILE A 84 -3.39 2.64 9.12
CA ILE A 84 -2.44 3.50 8.41
C ILE A 84 -3.15 4.78 7.94
N GLY A 85 -4.29 4.68 7.27
CA GLY A 85 -5.10 5.83 6.83
C GLY A 85 -5.45 6.77 7.99
N GLY A 86 -5.86 6.23 9.13
CA GLY A 86 -6.12 6.99 10.35
C GLY A 86 -4.88 7.76 10.86
N HIS A 87 -3.72 7.13 10.84
CA HIS A 87 -2.45 7.78 11.20
C HIS A 87 -2.06 8.87 10.19
N LEU A 88 -2.26 8.63 8.88
CA LEU A 88 -2.01 9.64 7.84
C LEU A 88 -2.89 10.87 8.02
N MET A 89 -4.15 10.69 8.44
CA MET A 89 -5.06 11.81 8.77
C MET A 89 -4.55 12.69 9.91
N THR A 90 -3.74 12.14 10.83
CA THR A 90 -3.11 12.89 11.92
C THR A 90 -1.73 13.46 11.54
N GLY A 91 -1.31 13.32 10.27
CA GLY A 91 -0.04 13.84 9.75
C GLY A 91 1.16 12.90 9.96
N ARG A 92 0.95 11.68 10.46
CA ARG A 92 2.01 10.68 10.53
C ARG A 92 2.37 10.22 9.12
N VAL A 93 3.65 9.96 8.88
CA VAL A 93 4.19 9.44 7.62
C VAL A 93 4.92 8.13 7.91
N PHE A 94 4.72 7.11 7.08
CA PHE A 94 5.47 5.86 7.14
C PHE A 94 6.54 5.86 6.04
N ARG A 95 7.77 5.47 6.38
CA ARG A 95 8.92 5.52 5.47
C ARG A 95 9.55 4.15 5.29
N PRO A 96 10.23 3.91 4.16
CA PRO A 96 10.99 2.69 3.96
C PRO A 96 12.00 2.46 5.09
N ARG A 97 12.06 1.21 5.56
CA ARG A 97 12.97 0.76 6.63
C ARG A 97 12.75 1.45 7.99
N GLU A 98 11.56 1.99 8.20
CA GLU A 98 11.14 2.54 9.49
C GLU A 98 10.19 1.54 10.18
N ARG A 99 10.74 0.73 11.10
CA ARG A 99 9.94 -0.21 11.89
C ARG A 99 8.97 0.53 12.81
N THR A 100 7.77 0.01 12.92
CA THR A 100 6.73 0.59 13.77
C THR A 100 5.85 -0.50 14.40
N ASP A 101 5.43 -0.29 15.63
CA ASP A 101 4.49 -1.12 16.39
C ASP A 101 3.11 -0.47 16.57
N VAL A 102 2.91 0.70 15.94
CA VAL A 102 1.67 1.48 16.13
C VAL A 102 0.44 0.85 15.45
N LEU A 103 0.65 -0.12 14.57
CA LEU A 103 -0.45 -0.81 13.86
C LEU A 103 -1.03 -1.97 14.67
N ALA A 104 -0.24 -2.57 15.55
CA ALA A 104 -0.70 -3.59 16.48
C ALA A 104 0.28 -3.70 17.65
N GLU A 105 -0.23 -3.66 18.87
CA GLU A 105 0.58 -3.79 20.09
C GLU A 105 1.37 -5.11 20.07
N GLY A 106 2.68 -5.02 20.33
CA GLY A 106 3.58 -6.17 20.33
C GLY A 106 3.87 -6.77 18.95
N PHE A 107 3.45 -6.10 17.87
CA PHE A 107 3.65 -6.57 16.50
C PHE A 107 4.25 -5.46 15.63
N SER A 108 5.57 -5.53 15.45
CA SER A 108 6.28 -4.56 14.61
C SER A 108 6.07 -4.87 13.13
N CYS A 109 5.91 -3.82 12.32
CA CYS A 109 5.93 -3.89 10.86
C CYS A 109 7.09 -3.05 10.32
N ASP A 110 7.52 -3.36 9.11
CA ASP A 110 8.48 -2.56 8.35
C ASP A 110 7.91 -2.27 6.96
N PHE A 111 8.47 -1.29 6.28
CA PHE A 111 8.03 -0.91 4.94
C PHE A 111 9.20 -1.00 3.97
N ILE A 112 8.95 -1.53 2.77
CA ILE A 112 9.93 -1.55 1.67
C ILE A 112 9.31 -0.91 0.42
N PRO A 113 10.09 -0.23 -0.43
CA PRO A 113 9.58 0.28 -1.69
C PRO A 113 9.20 -0.87 -2.61
N ILE A 114 8.13 -0.69 -3.39
CA ILE A 114 7.75 -1.65 -4.43
C ILE A 114 8.46 -1.24 -5.71
N ALA A 115 9.20 -2.18 -6.32
CA ALA A 115 9.84 -1.94 -7.61
C ALA A 115 8.80 -1.81 -8.73
N ILE A 116 9.01 -0.85 -9.64
CA ILE A 116 8.02 -0.43 -10.64
C ILE A 116 7.52 -1.58 -11.54
N GLN A 117 8.37 -2.59 -11.82
CA GLN A 117 7.98 -3.75 -12.62
C GLN A 117 6.88 -4.61 -11.98
N HIS A 118 6.65 -4.48 -10.68
CA HIS A 118 5.60 -5.20 -9.97
C HIS A 118 4.24 -4.47 -10.00
N TYR A 119 4.20 -3.20 -10.41
CA TYR A 119 3.00 -2.38 -10.36
C TYR A 119 1.86 -2.94 -11.19
N GLN A 120 2.13 -3.32 -12.44
CA GLN A 120 1.08 -3.82 -13.33
C GLN A 120 0.42 -5.10 -12.80
N TYR A 121 1.17 -5.95 -12.12
CA TYR A 121 0.65 -7.21 -11.58
C TYR A 121 -0.05 -7.02 -10.23
N TYR A 122 0.58 -6.28 -9.30
CA TYR A 122 0.08 -6.19 -7.92
C TYR A 122 -0.77 -4.96 -7.62
N LEU A 123 -0.63 -3.88 -8.39
CA LEU A 123 -1.28 -2.60 -8.16
C LEU A 123 -2.13 -2.15 -9.36
N GLY A 124 -2.78 -3.09 -10.04
CA GLY A 124 -3.52 -2.83 -11.28
C GLY A 124 -4.59 -1.74 -11.13
N TYR A 125 -5.32 -1.69 -10.01
CA TYR A 125 -6.30 -0.63 -9.74
C TYR A 125 -5.63 0.74 -9.51
N ASP A 126 -4.46 0.79 -8.86
CA ASP A 126 -3.70 2.04 -8.74
C ASP A 126 -3.17 2.51 -10.09
N VAL A 127 -2.63 1.59 -10.91
CA VAL A 127 -2.17 1.91 -12.28
C VAL A 127 -3.31 2.50 -13.10
N TRP A 128 -4.51 1.93 -13.01
CA TRP A 128 -5.70 2.49 -13.65
C TRP A 128 -6.12 3.83 -13.04
N PHE A 129 -6.14 3.95 -11.72
CA PHE A 129 -6.56 5.15 -11.00
C PHE A 129 -5.65 6.34 -11.28
N TYR A 130 -4.33 6.13 -11.26
CA TYR A 130 -3.31 7.15 -11.47
C TYR A 130 -2.84 7.30 -12.93
N ARG A 131 -3.53 6.71 -13.90
CA ARG A 131 -3.12 6.65 -15.32
C ARG A 131 -2.88 8.00 -15.98
N SER A 132 -3.44 9.08 -15.44
CA SER A 132 -3.25 10.45 -15.96
C SER A 132 -1.95 11.11 -15.50
N LEU A 133 -1.28 10.56 -14.48
CA LEU A 133 -0.02 11.10 -13.99
C LEU A 133 1.10 10.88 -14.99
N LYS A 134 1.98 11.86 -15.15
CA LYS A 134 3.18 11.77 -15.98
C LYS A 134 4.30 10.95 -15.36
N GLN A 135 4.30 10.84 -14.03
CA GLN A 135 5.29 10.09 -13.27
C GLN A 135 4.59 8.96 -12.49
N PRO A 136 5.24 7.84 -12.26
CA PRO A 136 4.68 6.78 -11.44
C PRO A 136 4.36 7.28 -10.02
N PHE A 137 3.21 6.85 -9.49
CA PHE A 137 2.90 7.05 -8.07
C PHE A 137 3.84 6.20 -7.20
N PRO A 138 4.21 6.63 -5.99
CA PRO A 138 5.01 5.82 -5.08
C PRO A 138 4.17 4.75 -4.38
N ALA A 139 4.77 3.59 -4.11
CA ALA A 139 4.14 2.52 -3.34
C ALA A 139 5.13 1.81 -2.41
N LEU A 140 4.64 1.39 -1.25
CA LEU A 140 5.37 0.64 -0.24
C LEU A 140 4.66 -0.69 0.04
N GLN A 141 5.44 -1.74 0.22
CA GLN A 141 4.95 -2.98 0.80
C GLN A 141 5.13 -2.93 2.31
N LEU A 142 4.05 -3.15 3.06
CA LEU A 142 4.11 -3.44 4.48
C LEU A 142 4.58 -4.89 4.64
N VAL A 143 5.67 -5.08 5.37
CA VAL A 143 6.24 -6.39 5.68
C VAL A 143 6.02 -6.69 7.15
N TRP A 144 5.47 -7.87 7.43
CA TRP A 144 5.22 -8.35 8.77
C TRP A 144 6.23 -9.42 9.17
N PRO A 145 6.60 -9.54 10.46
CA PRO A 145 7.60 -10.48 10.96
C PRO A 145 7.03 -11.89 11.15
N ASP A 146 7.92 -12.84 11.34
CA ASP A 146 7.56 -14.17 11.84
C ASP A 146 7.08 -14.12 13.31
N LYS A 147 6.69 -15.28 13.87
CA LYS A 147 6.19 -15.39 15.26
C LYS A 147 7.21 -15.00 16.32
N GLN A 148 8.49 -14.92 15.97
CA GLN A 148 9.59 -14.49 16.84
C GLN A 148 9.96 -13.01 16.61
N GLY A 149 9.24 -12.30 15.77
CA GLY A 149 9.48 -10.88 15.47
C GLY A 149 10.58 -10.64 14.45
N ARG A 150 11.04 -11.66 13.72
CA ARG A 150 12.10 -11.57 12.71
C ARG A 150 11.49 -11.28 11.33
N PHE A 151 12.20 -10.50 10.54
CA PHE A 151 11.80 -10.13 9.19
C PHE A 151 12.45 -11.02 8.13
N PRO A 152 11.89 -11.09 6.89
CA PRO A 152 12.38 -11.98 5.83
C PRO A 152 13.86 -11.82 5.46
N TRP A 153 14.47 -10.70 5.76
CA TRP A 153 15.90 -10.42 5.52
C TRP A 153 16.82 -10.75 6.71
N GLU A 154 16.27 -11.28 7.80
CA GLU A 154 17.04 -11.71 8.97
C GLU A 154 17.36 -13.22 8.89
N SER A 155 18.55 -13.64 9.34
CA SER A 155 19.10 -14.99 9.10
C SER A 155 18.24 -16.13 9.61
N ASP A 156 17.53 -15.92 10.72
CA ASP A 156 16.75 -16.96 11.38
C ASP A 156 15.22 -16.84 11.11
N TYR A 157 14.84 -16.10 10.08
CA TYR A 157 13.44 -15.95 9.68
C TYR A 157 12.81 -17.31 9.36
N ASP A 158 11.58 -17.52 9.82
CA ASP A 158 10.85 -18.75 9.56
C ASP A 158 10.47 -18.88 8.07
N GLN A 159 11.17 -19.78 7.38
CA GLN A 159 11.03 -20.00 5.93
C GLN A 159 9.61 -20.35 5.48
N ARG A 160 8.76 -20.86 6.39
CA ARG A 160 7.36 -21.19 6.08
C ARG A 160 6.53 -19.96 5.69
N PHE A 161 6.95 -18.78 6.11
CA PHE A 161 6.26 -17.53 5.79
C PHE A 161 6.71 -16.88 4.48
N PHE A 162 7.81 -17.34 3.85
CA PHE A 162 8.26 -16.78 2.57
C PHE A 162 7.21 -16.88 1.45
N SER A 163 6.46 -17.97 1.40
CA SER A 163 5.41 -18.15 0.39
C SER A 163 4.21 -17.24 0.60
N LEU A 164 4.05 -16.66 1.78
CA LEU A 164 2.93 -15.77 2.12
C LEU A 164 3.21 -14.30 1.81
N GLN A 165 4.47 -13.89 1.82
CA GLN A 165 4.83 -12.50 1.53
C GLN A 165 6.13 -12.41 0.72
N LYS A 166 6.00 -12.50 -0.59
CA LYS A 166 7.10 -12.20 -1.51
C LYS A 166 7.51 -10.73 -1.35
N LEU A 167 8.82 -10.46 -1.25
CA LEU A 167 9.33 -9.10 -1.23
C LEU A 167 9.35 -8.50 -2.64
N LEU A 168 8.85 -7.28 -2.78
CA LEU A 168 8.65 -6.59 -4.05
C LEU A 168 9.61 -5.42 -4.27
N ASP A 169 10.68 -5.32 -3.46
CA ASP A 169 11.68 -4.24 -3.53
C ASP A 169 12.82 -4.49 -4.53
N VAL A 170 12.88 -5.69 -5.08
CA VAL A 170 13.91 -6.10 -6.06
C VAL A 170 13.28 -6.50 -7.39
N ALA A 171 14.11 -6.36 -8.44
CA ALA A 171 13.80 -6.73 -9.82
C ALA A 171 13.73 -8.25 -10.00
#